data_ae30625e8f2f1f2adcf3be6670d561d2
#
_entry.id   ae30625e8f2f1f2adcf3be6670d561d2
#
_cell.length_a   1.000
_cell.length_b   1.000
_cell.length_c   1.000
_cell.angle_alpha   90.00
_cell.angle_beta   90.00
_cell.angle_gamma   90.00
#
_symmetry.space_group_name_H-M   'P 1'
#
loop_
_entity.id
_entity.type
_entity.pdbx_description
1 polymer ?
#
loop_
_entity_poly.entity_id
_entity_poly.type
_entity_poly.pdbx_seq_one_letter_code
_entity_poly.pdbx_strand_id
1 'polypeptide(L)'
;GPHDPAGGGPRNGSQDGSAATGPDAPGTGRDRGSRDDGRDGPKEPGSDASRDESAEADAPGDGPDGTGDGAPAKGGGEGRGRFGSWAARPEGGHGRRHWLRWTALGASFVVLVAAGAGWWLYRKLDGNITTDTSAAAELKAYEKERPTPVAQGDAQNILLIGSDTRSGENSEYGRDDGGSQRSDTTILLHLAADRRSATAVSLPRDLMSRIPSCHTADGKTTKAQFAQFNWAFELGGTACTIRTVEKMTGVRIDHHMVIDFNGFKDMVDAVDGVEVCLKEPVDDKDAHLTLPAGRQKLDGEKALGYVRARKSIGNGSDTERMDRQQKFLGALVNKMQSNGVLLNPTRLYPVLDAATKSLTTDPGLDSLRDLYDLVRGMRNVPTERVQFLTVPRQAYRADANRDELVQPDADQLFEKLREDETVTVLPADQINGDDSQETDSNDDRKPGDSELSPTPAPTYSGSSAADDPCDA
;
A
#
# COMPACT_ATOMS: atom_id res chain seq x y z
N GLY A 1 4.34 32.28 67.82
CA GLY A 1 3.21 32.48 68.68
C GLY A 1 2.08 33.15 67.93
N PRO A 2 0.91 32.97 68.49
CA PRO A 2 -0.21 32.23 67.88
C PRO A 2 -1.39 33.14 67.57
N HIS A 3 -2.35 32.69 66.82
CA HIS A 3 -3.81 32.86 67.12
C HIS A 3 -4.65 32.39 65.93
N ASP A 4 -5.21 31.19 66.05
CA ASP A 4 -6.59 30.95 65.64
C ASP A 4 -7.55 31.69 66.56
N PRO A 5 -8.83 31.94 66.23
CA PRO A 5 -9.79 30.86 65.98
C PRO A 5 -10.99 31.19 65.06
N ALA A 6 -11.61 30.11 64.61
CA ALA A 6 -13.03 29.77 64.66
C ALA A 6 -14.10 30.59 63.90
N GLY A 7 -14.91 29.87 63.14
CA GLY A 7 -16.35 29.86 63.41
C GLY A 7 -17.26 30.04 62.21
N GLY A 8 -18.07 29.02 61.90
CA GLY A 8 -19.48 29.20 61.65
C GLY A 8 -19.99 28.82 60.25
N GLY A 9 -20.43 27.60 60.05
CA GLY A 9 -21.60 27.38 59.22
C GLY A 9 -22.88 27.69 59.94
N PRO A 10 -24.03 27.74 59.31
CA PRO A 10 -24.77 26.52 59.01
C PRO A 10 -25.79 26.59 57.86
N ARG A 11 -26.13 25.39 57.38
CA ARG A 11 -27.45 24.76 57.18
C ARG A 11 -28.53 25.38 56.28
N ASN A 12 -28.98 24.48 55.37
CA ASN A 12 -30.37 24.10 55.10
C ASN A 12 -31.31 25.01 54.30
N GLY A 13 -31.97 24.42 53.33
CA GLY A 13 -33.24 24.83 52.78
C GLY A 13 -33.62 23.95 51.57
N SER A 14 -34.20 22.79 51.91
CA SER A 14 -35.11 22.04 51.03
C SER A 14 -36.36 22.83 50.67
N GLN A 15 -36.95 22.57 49.52
CA GLN A 15 -38.36 22.28 49.22
C GLN A 15 -38.67 22.68 47.81
N ASP A 16 -39.02 21.69 46.98
CA ASP A 16 -40.38 21.25 46.64
C ASP A 16 -41.12 22.21 45.72
N GLY A 17 -41.57 21.63 44.61
CA GLY A 17 -42.91 21.97 44.20
C GLY A 17 -43.12 22.00 42.68
N SER A 18 -43.71 20.92 42.17
CA SER A 18 -44.90 20.85 41.33
C SER A 18 -44.78 21.33 39.87
N ALA A 19 -44.86 20.49 38.90
CA ALA A 19 -46.05 19.81 38.31
C ALA A 19 -46.76 20.63 37.23
N ALA A 20 -47.03 19.93 36.15
CA ALA A 20 -48.12 20.04 35.18
C ALA A 20 -47.87 21.06 34.04
N THR A 21 -48.10 20.80 32.82
CA THR A 21 -49.11 20.02 32.11
C THR A 21 -48.73 19.97 30.64
N GLY A 22 -48.86 18.83 29.98
CA GLY A 22 -49.08 18.83 28.54
C GLY A 22 -50.51 19.24 28.19
N PRO A 23 -50.84 19.44 26.96
CA PRO A 23 -51.64 18.41 26.31
C PRO A 23 -51.35 18.21 24.79
N ASP A 24 -51.70 17.04 24.38
CA ASP A 24 -52.65 16.59 23.38
C ASP A 24 -52.20 16.47 21.94
N ALA A 25 -52.10 15.22 21.55
CA ALA A 25 -52.46 14.78 20.21
C ALA A 25 -53.98 14.73 20.06
N PRO A 26 -54.50 14.88 18.84
CA PRO A 26 -55.22 13.78 18.18
C PRO A 26 -54.86 13.72 16.70
N GLY A 27 -55.03 12.66 15.96
CA GLY A 27 -55.90 11.53 15.97
C GLY A 27 -56.12 11.12 14.53
N THR A 28 -55.89 9.88 14.26
CA THR A 28 -56.62 9.02 13.33
C THR A 28 -57.26 9.58 12.03
N GLY A 29 -56.89 8.98 10.92
CA GLY A 29 -57.66 9.01 9.68
C GLY A 29 -57.21 7.89 8.74
N ARG A 30 -57.76 6.70 8.93
CA ARG A 30 -57.86 5.68 7.87
C ARG A 30 -58.73 6.21 6.76
N ASP A 31 -58.33 6.03 5.51
CA ASP A 31 -59.29 5.49 4.57
C ASP A 31 -58.66 4.74 3.40
N ARG A 32 -59.41 3.74 3.00
CA ARG A 32 -59.19 2.76 1.93
C ARG A 32 -59.68 3.30 0.59
N GLY A 33 -59.09 2.81 -0.49
CA GLY A 33 -59.66 2.83 -1.83
C GLY A 33 -58.56 2.64 -2.85
N SER A 34 -58.20 1.57 -3.35
CA SER A 34 -58.85 0.60 -4.26
C SER A 34 -59.06 1.11 -5.67
N ARG A 35 -58.44 0.38 -6.63
CA ARG A 35 -58.75 0.25 -8.09
C ARG A 35 -58.21 1.38 -8.97
N ASP A 36 -57.74 1.20 -10.17
CA ASP A 36 -57.74 0.08 -11.13
C ASP A 36 -56.99 0.59 -12.38
N ASP A 37 -56.44 -0.34 -13.16
CA ASP A 37 -56.27 -0.32 -14.61
C ASP A 37 -55.48 0.76 -15.37
N GLY A 38 -54.62 0.25 -16.26
CA GLY A 38 -54.15 0.91 -17.46
C GLY A 38 -52.69 0.57 -17.80
N ARG A 39 -52.40 -0.58 -18.28
CA ARG A 39 -51.93 -0.92 -19.64
C ARG A 39 -51.58 0.30 -20.47
N ASP A 40 -50.32 0.41 -20.83
CA ASP A 40 -49.85 0.47 -22.21
C ASP A 40 -48.30 0.53 -22.26
N GLY A 41 -47.72 -0.48 -22.88
CA GLY A 41 -46.37 -0.43 -23.40
C GLY A 41 -46.36 0.16 -24.83
N PRO A 42 -45.27 0.61 -25.30
CA PRO A 42 -44.93 0.39 -26.68
C PRO A 42 -43.54 -0.23 -26.80
N LYS A 43 -43.49 -1.45 -27.38
CA LYS A 43 -43.13 -1.71 -28.78
C LYS A 43 -41.76 -1.28 -29.19
N GLU A 44 -40.89 -2.31 -29.28
CA GLU A 44 -39.77 -2.35 -30.23
C GLU A 44 -40.25 -2.20 -31.66
N PRO A 45 -39.43 -1.72 -32.55
CA PRO A 45 -39.21 -2.33 -33.85
C PRO A 45 -37.76 -2.76 -33.97
N GLY A 46 -37.36 -3.94 -34.34
CA GLY A 46 -37.79 -4.70 -35.51
C GLY A 46 -36.76 -4.49 -36.61
N SER A 47 -35.79 -5.41 -36.61
CA SER A 47 -35.13 -5.99 -37.79
C SER A 47 -35.23 -5.20 -39.11
N ASP A 48 -34.09 -4.99 -39.72
CA ASP A 48 -33.95 -5.47 -41.09
C ASP A 48 -32.49 -5.80 -41.44
N ALA A 49 -32.40 -6.94 -42.04
CA ALA A 49 -31.24 -7.50 -42.66
C ALA A 49 -31.07 -6.86 -44.06
N SER A 50 -29.84 -6.63 -44.44
CA SER A 50 -29.43 -6.68 -45.82
C SER A 50 -28.02 -7.22 -45.95
N ARG A 51 -28.01 -8.36 -46.53
CA ARG A 51 -26.91 -8.93 -47.33
C ARG A 51 -26.56 -7.97 -48.45
N ASP A 52 -25.28 -7.98 -48.81
CA ASP A 52 -24.70 -8.14 -50.14
C ASP A 52 -23.20 -7.99 -49.98
N GLU A 53 -22.48 -8.95 -50.29
CA GLU A 53 -22.00 -9.52 -51.56
C GLU A 53 -20.67 -8.87 -52.01
N SER A 54 -19.66 -9.75 -52.03
CA SER A 54 -18.63 -9.96 -53.02
C SER A 54 -17.82 -8.79 -53.61
N ALA A 55 -16.52 -8.95 -53.49
CA ALA A 55 -15.54 -8.82 -54.59
C ALA A 55 -14.18 -9.32 -54.09
N GLU A 56 -13.80 -10.44 -54.48
CA GLU A 56 -12.76 -10.96 -55.37
C GLU A 56 -12.06 -9.91 -56.22
N ALA A 57 -10.75 -9.99 -56.25
CA ALA A 57 -9.76 -9.74 -57.31
C ALA A 57 -8.49 -9.20 -56.62
N ASP A 58 -7.30 -9.52 -56.93
CA ASP A 58 -6.66 -10.23 -58.02
C ASP A 58 -5.18 -10.28 -57.64
N ALA A 59 -4.51 -11.40 -57.90
CA ALA A 59 -3.06 -11.43 -58.06
C ALA A 59 -2.72 -11.03 -59.51
N PRO A 60 -1.56 -10.51 -59.81
CA PRO A 60 -0.53 -11.27 -60.49
C PRO A 60 0.87 -10.97 -59.96
N GLY A 61 1.84 -11.88 -59.88
CA GLY A 61 2.47 -12.60 -60.95
C GLY A 61 3.58 -11.76 -61.56
N ASP A 62 4.81 -12.13 -61.32
CA ASP A 62 5.82 -12.26 -62.37
C ASP A 62 7.17 -12.71 -61.76
N GLY A 63 7.64 -13.86 -62.21
CA GLY A 63 9.06 -14.19 -62.27
C GLY A 63 9.68 -13.59 -63.53
N PRO A 64 11.00 -13.64 -63.69
CA PRO A 64 11.48 -14.53 -64.67
C PRO A 64 12.82 -15.25 -64.38
N ASP A 65 12.91 -16.46 -64.92
CA ASP A 65 13.93 -17.05 -65.69
C ASP A 65 15.38 -16.57 -65.58
N GLY A 66 16.26 -17.54 -65.40
CA GLY A 66 17.69 -17.47 -65.65
C GLY A 66 18.29 -18.83 -65.84
N THR A 67 18.14 -19.31 -67.05
CA THR A 67 18.83 -20.48 -67.73
C THR A 67 20.33 -20.39 -67.58
N GLY A 68 20.98 -21.58 -67.48
CA GLY A 68 22.42 -21.74 -67.63
C GLY A 68 22.83 -23.21 -67.72
N ASP A 69 22.82 -23.68 -68.89
CA ASP A 69 23.32 -24.98 -69.40
C ASP A 69 24.78 -25.29 -69.04
N GLY A 70 25.11 -26.59 -68.96
CA GLY A 70 26.47 -27.01 -68.94
C GLY A 70 26.73 -28.49 -68.61
N ALA A 71 26.43 -29.39 -69.49
CA ALA A 71 27.09 -30.67 -69.55
C ALA A 71 27.99 -30.66 -70.86
N PRO A 72 28.84 -31.65 -71.16
CA PRO A 72 29.29 -32.89 -70.54
C PRO A 72 30.83 -33.10 -70.63
N ALA A 73 31.38 -34.19 -70.07
CA ALA A 73 32.41 -35.02 -70.75
C ALA A 73 32.82 -36.27 -69.97
N LYS A 74 32.82 -37.27 -70.67
CA LYS A 74 33.22 -38.65 -70.58
C LYS A 74 34.69 -38.94 -70.16
N GLY A 75 34.87 -40.12 -69.58
CA GLY A 75 36.12 -40.90 -69.51
C GLY A 75 36.02 -41.88 -68.37
N GLY A 76 35.87 -43.11 -68.41
CA GLY A 76 36.51 -44.21 -69.17
C GLY A 76 37.53 -44.85 -68.23
N GLY A 77 37.28 -46.09 -67.74
CA GLY A 77 38.28 -46.82 -66.98
C GLY A 77 37.73 -48.11 -66.32
N GLU A 78 37.92 -49.23 -67.04
CA GLU A 78 37.65 -50.59 -66.55
C GLU A 78 38.56 -51.01 -65.41
N GLY A 79 38.03 -51.79 -64.47
CA GLY A 79 38.81 -52.45 -63.43
C GLY A 79 38.02 -53.51 -62.69
N ARG A 80 38.16 -54.75 -63.10
CA ARG A 80 37.64 -55.97 -62.46
C ARG A 80 38.11 -56.12 -61.02
N GLY A 81 37.22 -56.56 -60.12
CA GLY A 81 37.59 -57.10 -58.82
C GLY A 81 36.38 -57.63 -58.03
N ARG A 82 36.15 -58.94 -58.19
CA ARG A 82 35.27 -59.74 -57.33
C ARG A 82 35.76 -59.68 -55.88
N PHE A 83 34.89 -59.52 -54.91
CA PHE A 83 34.70 -60.43 -53.77
C PHE A 83 33.54 -59.91 -52.91
N GLY A 84 32.62 -60.78 -52.65
CA GLY A 84 31.45 -60.51 -51.86
C GLY A 84 31.77 -60.37 -50.35
N SER A 85 31.08 -59.48 -49.71
CA SER A 85 30.80 -59.59 -48.28
C SER A 85 29.36 -59.17 -48.08
N TRP A 86 28.62 -60.10 -47.64
CA TRP A 86 27.26 -59.90 -47.09
C TRP A 86 27.36 -59.08 -45.83
N ALA A 87 27.30 -57.77 -45.91
CA ALA A 87 27.07 -56.93 -44.76
C ALA A 87 25.57 -56.80 -44.61
N ALA A 88 25.05 -57.46 -43.58
CA ALA A 88 23.69 -57.27 -43.10
C ALA A 88 23.44 -55.83 -42.86
N ARG A 89 22.47 -55.26 -43.56
CA ARG A 89 21.90 -53.95 -43.18
C ARG A 89 21.23 -54.07 -41.79
N PRO A 90 21.52 -53.24 -40.79
CA PRO A 90 20.72 -53.22 -39.63
C PRO A 90 19.37 -52.56 -39.96
N GLU A 91 18.36 -53.38 -40.16
CA GLU A 91 16.97 -52.96 -40.10
C GLU A 91 16.66 -52.62 -38.62
N GLY A 92 16.71 -51.34 -38.24
CA GLY A 92 16.48 -50.99 -36.90
C GLY A 92 16.43 -49.47 -36.66
N GLY A 93 15.67 -48.69 -37.46
CA GLY A 93 15.64 -47.23 -37.32
C GLY A 93 14.25 -46.61 -37.20
N HIS A 94 13.17 -47.35 -37.36
CA HIS A 94 11.82 -46.75 -37.40
C HIS A 94 11.19 -46.57 -36.03
N GLY A 95 11.50 -47.40 -35.03
CA GLY A 95 10.93 -47.32 -33.68
C GLY A 95 11.40 -46.09 -32.86
N ARG A 96 12.70 -45.74 -32.99
CA ARG A 96 13.28 -44.58 -32.26
C ARG A 96 12.72 -43.22 -32.72
N ARG A 97 12.42 -43.09 -34.02
CA ARG A 97 11.85 -41.84 -34.57
C ARG A 97 10.41 -41.62 -34.15
N HIS A 98 9.62 -42.68 -33.99
CA HIS A 98 8.23 -42.55 -33.48
C HIS A 98 8.23 -42.21 -32.01
N TRP A 99 9.07 -42.84 -31.19
CA TRP A 99 9.17 -42.53 -29.76
C TRP A 99 9.59 -41.08 -29.51
N LEU A 100 10.60 -40.57 -30.25
CA LEU A 100 11.01 -39.13 -30.15
C LEU A 100 9.88 -38.19 -30.58
N ARG A 101 9.04 -38.56 -31.54
CA ARG A 101 7.87 -37.73 -31.90
C ARG A 101 6.80 -37.71 -30.77
N TRP A 102 6.54 -38.87 -30.18
CA TRP A 102 5.59 -38.95 -29.06
C TRP A 102 6.09 -38.24 -27.79
N THR A 103 7.39 -38.32 -27.50
CA THR A 103 7.99 -37.55 -26.39
C THR A 103 7.97 -36.03 -26.66
N ALA A 104 8.25 -35.62 -27.90
CA ALA A 104 8.15 -34.19 -28.26
C ALA A 104 6.70 -33.67 -28.19
N LEU A 105 5.72 -34.47 -28.66
CA LEU A 105 4.30 -34.11 -28.53
C LEU A 105 3.85 -34.06 -27.04
N GLY A 106 4.29 -35.04 -26.24
CA GLY A 106 4.04 -35.06 -24.81
C GLY A 106 4.63 -33.84 -24.07
N ALA A 107 5.89 -33.51 -24.38
CA ALA A 107 6.56 -32.32 -23.85
C ALA A 107 5.85 -31.01 -24.28
N SER A 108 5.47 -30.91 -25.55
CA SER A 108 4.71 -29.75 -26.06
C SER A 108 3.36 -29.62 -25.37
N PHE A 109 2.66 -30.73 -25.16
CA PHE A 109 1.38 -30.74 -24.43
C PHE A 109 1.55 -30.27 -22.97
N VAL A 110 2.59 -30.76 -22.26
CA VAL A 110 2.90 -30.32 -20.90
C VAL A 110 3.20 -28.83 -20.88
N VAL A 111 3.98 -28.30 -21.81
CA VAL A 111 4.28 -26.87 -21.94
C VAL A 111 3.00 -26.05 -22.18
N LEU A 112 2.12 -26.51 -23.07
CA LEU A 112 0.85 -25.84 -23.35
C LEU A 112 -0.09 -25.83 -22.14
N VAL A 113 -0.17 -26.95 -21.40
CA VAL A 113 -0.96 -27.03 -20.16
C VAL A 113 -0.37 -26.10 -19.10
N ALA A 114 0.96 -26.10 -18.93
CA ALA A 114 1.63 -25.19 -17.98
C ALA A 114 1.44 -23.72 -18.37
N ALA A 115 1.54 -23.38 -19.66
CA ALA A 115 1.29 -22.03 -20.16
C ALA A 115 -0.18 -21.62 -19.96
N GLY A 116 -1.12 -22.52 -20.23
CA GLY A 116 -2.56 -22.28 -20.00
C GLY A 116 -2.89 -22.08 -18.52
N ALA A 117 -2.33 -22.91 -17.65
CA ALA A 117 -2.48 -22.78 -16.20
C ALA A 117 -1.84 -21.48 -15.69
N GLY A 118 -0.63 -21.15 -16.16
CA GLY A 118 0.05 -19.90 -15.83
C GLY A 118 -0.75 -18.66 -16.28
N TRP A 119 -1.31 -18.70 -17.49
CA TRP A 119 -2.17 -17.64 -18.02
C TRP A 119 -3.45 -17.49 -17.22
N TRP A 120 -4.12 -18.59 -16.87
CA TRP A 120 -5.32 -18.57 -16.03
C TRP A 120 -5.02 -17.98 -14.65
N LEU A 121 -3.91 -18.40 -14.04
CA LEU A 121 -3.48 -17.91 -12.75
C LEU A 121 -3.18 -16.40 -12.78
N TYR A 122 -2.43 -15.96 -13.79
CA TYR A 122 -2.15 -14.54 -14.01
C TYR A 122 -3.44 -13.73 -14.12
N ARG A 123 -4.39 -14.17 -14.97
CA ARG A 123 -5.68 -13.50 -15.14
C ARG A 123 -6.52 -13.47 -13.87
N LYS A 124 -6.45 -14.52 -13.06
CA LYS A 124 -7.14 -14.56 -11.77
C LYS A 124 -6.57 -13.52 -10.79
N LEU A 125 -5.25 -13.44 -10.65
CA LEU A 125 -4.59 -12.48 -9.76
C LEU A 125 -4.78 -11.04 -10.24
N ASP A 126 -4.62 -10.81 -11.52
CA ASP A 126 -4.79 -9.51 -12.15
C ASP A 126 -6.24 -8.98 -11.98
N GLY A 127 -7.22 -9.85 -12.13
CA GLY A 127 -8.63 -9.51 -11.96
C GLY A 127 -9.11 -9.34 -10.51
N ASN A 128 -8.26 -9.62 -9.51
CA ASN A 128 -8.58 -9.38 -8.10
C ASN A 128 -8.31 -7.92 -7.70
N ILE A 129 -7.42 -7.21 -8.41
CA ILE A 129 -6.99 -5.85 -8.03
C ILE A 129 -8.14 -4.88 -8.17
N THR A 130 -8.42 -4.15 -7.11
CA THR A 130 -9.41 -3.07 -7.10
C THR A 130 -8.72 -1.75 -7.45
N THR A 131 -9.23 -1.06 -8.50
CA THR A 131 -8.69 0.22 -8.95
C THR A 131 -9.55 1.38 -8.49
N ASP A 132 -8.97 2.37 -7.81
CA ASP A 132 -9.64 3.61 -7.41
C ASP A 132 -9.67 4.62 -8.57
N THR A 133 -10.58 4.38 -9.51
CA THR A 133 -10.77 5.26 -10.66
C THR A 133 -11.37 6.61 -10.28
N SER A 134 -12.10 6.68 -9.16
CA SER A 134 -12.72 7.91 -8.67
C SER A 134 -11.67 8.88 -8.16
N ALA A 135 -10.74 8.42 -7.34
CA ALA A 135 -9.62 9.23 -6.88
C ALA A 135 -8.75 9.71 -8.04
N ALA A 136 -8.46 8.82 -9.00
CA ALA A 136 -7.69 9.19 -10.19
C ALA A 136 -8.35 10.29 -11.02
N ALA A 137 -9.67 10.21 -11.22
CA ALA A 137 -10.44 11.21 -11.94
C ALA A 137 -10.42 12.57 -11.22
N GLU A 138 -10.61 12.59 -9.90
CA GLU A 138 -10.53 13.81 -9.10
C GLU A 138 -9.13 14.41 -9.12
N LEU A 139 -8.08 13.63 -8.89
CA LEU A 139 -6.69 14.11 -8.93
C LEU A 139 -6.34 14.71 -10.29
N LYS A 140 -6.81 14.10 -11.38
CA LYS A 140 -6.64 14.65 -12.73
C LYS A 140 -7.34 16.00 -12.92
N ALA A 141 -8.50 16.20 -12.31
CA ALA A 141 -9.21 17.49 -12.36
C ALA A 141 -8.42 18.61 -11.66
N TYR A 142 -7.66 18.27 -10.63
CA TYR A 142 -6.82 19.20 -9.86
C TYR A 142 -5.33 19.15 -10.22
N GLU A 143 -4.95 18.56 -11.35
CA GLU A 143 -3.55 18.36 -11.74
C GLU A 143 -2.70 19.64 -11.69
N LYS A 144 -3.28 20.79 -11.99
CA LYS A 144 -2.58 22.09 -11.95
C LYS A 144 -2.27 22.60 -10.54
N GLU A 145 -2.94 22.04 -9.53
CA GLU A 145 -2.76 22.42 -8.12
C GLU A 145 -1.78 21.48 -7.42
N ARG A 146 -1.47 20.36 -8.02
CA ARG A 146 -0.57 19.36 -7.47
C ARG A 146 0.89 19.79 -7.58
N PRO A 147 1.76 19.37 -6.65
CA PRO A 147 3.19 19.61 -6.76
C PRO A 147 3.78 19.02 -8.05
N THR A 148 4.90 19.57 -8.49
CA THR A 148 5.67 18.98 -9.60
C THR A 148 6.23 17.62 -9.18
N PRO A 149 6.30 16.65 -10.10
CA PRO A 149 6.99 15.37 -9.81
C PRO A 149 8.44 15.61 -9.38
N VAL A 150 9.01 14.67 -8.64
CA VAL A 150 10.42 14.70 -8.26
C VAL A 150 11.28 14.88 -9.52
N ALA A 151 12.18 15.86 -9.49
CA ALA A 151 12.92 16.28 -10.69
C ALA A 151 13.97 15.26 -11.14
N GLN A 152 14.31 14.27 -10.32
CA GLN A 152 15.38 13.32 -10.58
C GLN A 152 14.84 11.89 -10.71
N GLY A 153 14.94 11.34 -11.90
CA GLY A 153 14.89 9.92 -12.17
C GLY A 153 13.53 9.25 -11.87
N ASP A 154 13.64 7.97 -11.46
CA ASP A 154 12.49 7.09 -11.19
C ASP A 154 12.11 7.04 -9.69
N ALA A 155 12.39 8.09 -8.91
CA ALA A 155 11.92 8.20 -7.52
C ALA A 155 10.39 8.14 -7.47
N GLN A 156 9.84 7.47 -6.46
CA GLN A 156 8.39 7.30 -6.33
C GLN A 156 7.93 7.61 -4.91
N ASN A 157 6.88 8.38 -4.81
CA ASN A 157 6.19 8.68 -3.56
C ASN A 157 4.85 7.94 -3.54
N ILE A 158 4.70 7.01 -2.62
CA ILE A 158 3.54 6.14 -2.51
C ILE A 158 2.83 6.44 -1.21
N LEU A 159 1.54 6.77 -1.27
CA LEU A 159 0.74 6.98 -0.07
C LEU A 159 0.04 5.68 0.33
N LEU A 160 0.43 5.12 1.47
CA LEU A 160 -0.18 3.94 2.06
C LEU A 160 -1.24 4.39 3.07
N ILE A 161 -2.47 3.94 2.90
CA ILE A 161 -3.61 4.32 3.73
C ILE A 161 -4.22 3.06 4.35
N GLY A 162 -4.19 2.97 5.68
CA GLY A 162 -4.94 1.98 6.44
C GLY A 162 -6.34 2.49 6.73
N SER A 163 -7.35 1.85 6.13
CA SER A 163 -8.76 2.21 6.32
C SER A 163 -9.40 1.37 7.42
N ASP A 164 -10.12 2.01 8.32
CA ASP A 164 -10.96 1.37 9.33
C ASP A 164 -12.40 1.16 8.84
N THR A 165 -12.58 0.98 7.53
CA THR A 165 -13.89 0.68 6.94
C THR A 165 -14.52 -0.51 7.65
N ARG A 166 -15.70 -0.28 8.23
CA ARG A 166 -16.47 -1.28 8.99
C ARG A 166 -17.65 -1.83 8.19
N SER A 167 -17.62 -1.65 6.88
CA SER A 167 -18.63 -2.22 5.96
C SER A 167 -18.26 -3.63 5.54
N GLY A 168 -19.24 -4.43 5.19
CA GLY A 168 -19.04 -5.82 4.76
C GLY A 168 -18.45 -6.70 5.87
N GLU A 169 -17.43 -7.48 5.55
CA GLU A 169 -16.77 -8.43 6.46
C GLU A 169 -16.03 -7.75 7.62
N ASN A 170 -15.69 -6.46 7.51
CA ASN A 170 -15.06 -5.68 8.56
C ASN A 170 -16.02 -5.20 9.68
N SER A 171 -17.32 -5.50 9.57
CA SER A 171 -18.34 -5.07 10.56
C SER A 171 -18.13 -5.68 11.96
N GLU A 172 -17.35 -6.76 12.09
CA GLU A 172 -17.00 -7.37 13.36
C GLU A 172 -16.08 -6.50 14.24
N TYR A 173 -15.32 -5.56 13.64
CA TYR A 173 -14.38 -4.68 14.35
C TYR A 173 -15.00 -3.41 14.92
N GLY A 174 -16.32 -3.27 14.91
CA GLY A 174 -17.05 -2.17 15.52
C GLY A 174 -18.40 -1.90 14.87
N ARG A 175 -19.13 -0.92 15.40
CA ARG A 175 -20.42 -0.51 14.82
C ARG A 175 -20.17 0.14 13.47
N ASP A 176 -21.00 -0.23 12.49
CA ASP A 176 -21.10 0.52 11.24
C ASP A 176 -21.68 1.91 11.55
N ASP A 177 -20.82 2.93 11.46
CA ASP A 177 -21.17 4.34 11.72
C ASP A 177 -21.86 4.97 10.49
N GLY A 178 -22.58 4.18 9.69
CA GLY A 178 -23.30 4.65 8.49
C GLY A 178 -22.38 4.86 7.27
N GLY A 179 -21.30 4.08 7.19
CA GLY A 179 -20.34 4.14 6.07
C GLY A 179 -19.26 5.22 6.24
N SER A 180 -19.10 5.80 7.44
CA SER A 180 -17.96 6.68 7.70
C SER A 180 -16.68 5.86 7.67
N GLN A 181 -15.81 6.16 6.73
CA GLN A 181 -14.49 5.56 6.59
C GLN A 181 -13.47 6.54 7.18
N ARG A 182 -12.61 6.05 8.05
CA ARG A 182 -11.50 6.84 8.61
C ARG A 182 -10.18 6.19 8.23
N SER A 183 -9.17 7.02 8.04
CA SER A 183 -7.81 6.56 7.94
C SER A 183 -7.18 6.62 9.33
N ASP A 184 -6.91 5.46 9.93
CA ASP A 184 -6.22 5.38 11.22
C ASP A 184 -4.70 5.36 11.08
N THR A 185 -4.20 5.01 9.89
CA THR A 185 -2.78 4.96 9.56
C THR A 185 -2.56 5.53 8.16
N THR A 186 -1.67 6.51 8.05
CA THR A 186 -1.24 7.06 6.77
C THR A 186 0.28 7.15 6.77
N ILE A 187 0.91 6.56 5.76
CA ILE A 187 2.36 6.52 5.60
C ILE A 187 2.72 7.02 4.21
N LEU A 188 3.59 8.02 4.16
CA LEU A 188 4.22 8.47 2.93
C LEU A 188 5.52 7.66 2.74
N LEU A 189 5.52 6.74 1.79
CA LEU A 189 6.67 5.95 1.42
C LEU A 189 7.37 6.61 0.24
N HIS A 190 8.60 7.05 0.45
CA HIS A 190 9.50 7.52 -0.58
C HIS A 190 10.45 6.39 -0.96
N LEU A 191 10.48 6.03 -2.24
CA LEU A 191 11.39 5.06 -2.82
C LEU A 191 12.38 5.81 -3.71
N ALA A 192 13.65 5.83 -3.30
CA ALA A 192 14.68 6.57 -4.01
C ALA A 192 14.87 6.10 -5.45
N ALA A 193 15.24 7.01 -6.35
CA ALA A 193 15.45 6.75 -7.78
C ALA A 193 16.48 5.66 -8.04
N ASP A 194 17.51 5.58 -7.22
CA ASP A 194 18.57 4.57 -7.31
C ASP A 194 18.16 3.19 -6.79
N ARG A 195 16.94 3.07 -6.22
CA ARG A 195 16.39 1.85 -5.61
C ARG A 195 17.29 1.26 -4.50
N ARG A 196 18.02 2.10 -3.77
CA ARG A 196 18.97 1.69 -2.71
C ARG A 196 18.49 2.11 -1.32
N SER A 197 17.47 2.93 -1.23
CA SER A 197 16.84 3.34 0.03
C SER A 197 15.34 3.50 -0.12
N ALA A 198 14.65 3.33 1.00
CA ALA A 198 13.23 3.60 1.13
C ALA A 198 12.98 4.27 2.49
N THR A 199 12.21 5.35 2.49
CA THR A 199 11.89 6.11 3.70
C THR A 199 10.38 6.15 3.87
N ALA A 200 9.88 5.59 4.96
CA ALA A 200 8.47 5.54 5.32
C ALA A 200 8.18 6.55 6.44
N VAL A 201 7.46 7.61 6.10
CA VAL A 201 7.10 8.69 7.03
C VAL A 201 5.66 8.54 7.48
N SER A 202 5.45 8.23 8.75
CA SER A 202 4.13 8.15 9.38
C SER A 202 3.56 9.55 9.58
N LEU A 203 2.34 9.77 9.11
CA LEU A 203 1.57 11.00 9.28
C LEU A 203 0.50 10.76 10.36
N PRO A 204 0.58 11.44 11.53
CA PRO A 204 -0.40 11.24 12.60
C PRO A 204 -1.81 11.60 12.15
N ARG A 205 -2.77 10.76 12.47
CA ARG A 205 -4.18 11.01 12.14
C ARG A 205 -4.76 12.26 12.79
N ASP A 206 -4.23 12.61 13.97
CA ASP A 206 -4.65 13.76 14.78
C ASP A 206 -3.86 15.06 14.47
N LEU A 207 -3.01 15.03 13.44
CA LEU A 207 -2.24 16.17 12.95
C LEU A 207 -3.18 17.25 12.41
N MET A 208 -3.07 18.46 12.91
CA MET A 208 -3.85 19.60 12.45
C MET A 208 -3.33 20.09 11.10
N SER A 209 -4.18 20.05 10.09
CA SER A 209 -3.82 20.36 8.71
C SER A 209 -4.89 21.16 7.98
N ARG A 210 -4.51 21.81 6.87
CA ARG A 210 -5.44 22.49 5.96
C ARG A 210 -5.97 21.51 4.93
N ILE A 211 -7.17 20.99 5.16
CA ILE A 211 -7.89 20.15 4.22
C ILE A 211 -8.46 21.05 3.11
N PRO A 212 -8.17 20.80 1.83
CA PRO A 212 -8.76 21.56 0.72
C PRO A 212 -10.26 21.32 0.58
N SER A 213 -10.93 22.03 -0.32
CA SER A 213 -12.27 21.62 -0.72
C SER A 213 -12.19 20.31 -1.49
N CYS A 214 -13.01 19.34 -1.13
CA CYS A 214 -13.00 17.99 -1.69
C CYS A 214 -14.41 17.60 -2.17
N HIS A 215 -14.48 16.67 -3.11
CA HIS A 215 -15.75 16.05 -3.49
C HIS A 215 -16.07 14.90 -2.52
N THR A 216 -17.29 14.88 -2.06
CA THR A 216 -17.81 13.79 -1.23
C THR A 216 -18.36 12.66 -2.11
N ALA A 217 -18.51 11.47 -1.55
CA ALA A 217 -19.05 10.31 -2.28
C ALA A 217 -20.44 10.56 -2.89
N ASP A 218 -21.25 11.47 -2.30
CA ASP A 218 -22.57 11.88 -2.81
C ASP A 218 -22.50 13.04 -3.85
N GLY A 219 -21.29 13.37 -4.33
CA GLY A 219 -21.07 14.36 -5.39
C GLY A 219 -21.13 15.82 -4.93
N LYS A 220 -21.22 16.08 -3.62
CA LYS A 220 -21.16 17.45 -3.07
C LYS A 220 -19.70 17.88 -2.90
N THR A 221 -19.49 19.18 -2.76
CA THR A 221 -18.17 19.76 -2.50
C THR A 221 -18.13 20.30 -1.06
N THR A 222 -17.11 19.88 -0.29
CA THR A 222 -16.85 20.41 1.04
C THR A 222 -16.17 21.78 0.94
N LYS A 223 -16.25 22.57 2.01
CA LYS A 223 -15.43 23.78 2.12
C LYS A 223 -14.03 23.41 2.64
N ALA A 224 -13.01 24.15 2.16
CA ALA A 224 -11.68 24.06 2.74
C ALA A 224 -11.73 24.43 4.24
N GLN A 225 -11.04 23.65 5.06
CA GLN A 225 -11.05 23.83 6.52
C GLN A 225 -9.71 23.45 7.16
N PHE A 226 -9.47 23.97 8.37
CA PHE A 226 -8.36 23.56 9.21
C PHE A 226 -8.89 22.58 10.25
N ALA A 227 -8.48 21.31 10.16
CA ALA A 227 -9.01 20.23 10.97
C ALA A 227 -7.98 19.10 11.12
N GLN A 228 -8.36 18.05 11.85
CA GLN A 228 -7.56 16.83 11.95
C GLN A 228 -7.36 16.19 10.57
N PHE A 229 -6.16 15.71 10.32
CA PHE A 229 -5.76 15.13 9.03
C PHE A 229 -6.66 13.95 8.60
N ASN A 230 -7.05 13.07 9.52
CA ASN A 230 -7.91 11.93 9.22
C ASN A 230 -9.30 12.30 8.67
N TRP A 231 -9.77 13.54 8.92
CA TRP A 231 -11.01 14.02 8.33
C TRP A 231 -10.95 14.16 6.81
N ALA A 232 -9.74 14.28 6.24
CA ALA A 232 -9.61 14.33 4.79
C ALA A 232 -10.16 13.05 4.13
N PHE A 233 -9.88 11.89 4.73
CA PHE A 233 -10.39 10.61 4.24
C PHE A 233 -11.91 10.48 4.44
N GLU A 234 -12.42 10.92 5.59
CA GLU A 234 -13.87 10.91 5.88
C GLU A 234 -14.65 11.85 4.95
N LEU A 235 -14.08 13.01 4.63
CA LEU A 235 -14.74 14.05 3.81
C LEU A 235 -14.75 13.74 2.32
N GLY A 236 -13.67 13.17 1.78
CA GLY A 236 -13.53 12.98 0.34
C GLY A 236 -12.61 11.82 -0.05
N GLY A 237 -12.47 10.82 0.82
CA GLY A 237 -11.73 9.59 0.53
C GLY A 237 -10.26 9.82 0.18
N THR A 238 -9.77 8.92 -0.65
CA THR A 238 -8.36 8.85 -1.06
C THR A 238 -7.88 10.13 -1.73
N ALA A 239 -8.64 10.68 -2.68
CA ALA A 239 -8.24 11.89 -3.41
C ALA A 239 -8.07 13.11 -2.51
N CYS A 240 -9.00 13.30 -1.55
CA CYS A 240 -8.93 14.37 -0.57
C CYS A 240 -7.72 14.23 0.35
N THR A 241 -7.42 13.00 0.78
CA THR A 241 -6.25 12.68 1.59
C THR A 241 -4.96 13.00 0.84
N ILE A 242 -4.83 12.54 -0.40
CA ILE A 242 -3.67 12.83 -1.25
C ILE A 242 -3.47 14.35 -1.40
N ARG A 243 -4.51 15.08 -1.78
CA ARG A 243 -4.44 16.55 -1.94
C ARG A 243 -4.09 17.26 -0.63
N THR A 244 -4.51 16.73 0.50
CA THR A 244 -4.15 17.27 1.82
C THR A 244 -2.69 17.02 2.13
N VAL A 245 -2.17 15.81 1.87
CA VAL A 245 -0.75 15.47 2.02
C VAL A 245 0.10 16.32 1.09
N GLU A 246 -0.21 16.38 -0.19
CA GLU A 246 0.53 17.19 -1.17
C GLU A 246 0.57 18.67 -0.80
N LYS A 247 -0.54 19.21 -0.28
CA LYS A 247 -0.60 20.60 0.16
C LYS A 247 0.21 20.86 1.43
N MET A 248 0.28 19.89 2.32
CA MET A 248 1.00 19.96 3.58
C MET A 248 2.51 19.81 3.39
N THR A 249 2.92 18.90 2.52
CA THR A 249 4.32 18.47 2.37
C THR A 249 5.01 19.08 1.15
N GLY A 250 4.24 19.51 0.15
CA GLY A 250 4.78 19.85 -1.17
C GLY A 250 5.34 18.64 -1.95
N VAL A 251 5.22 17.43 -1.41
CA VAL A 251 5.64 16.19 -2.06
C VAL A 251 4.52 15.69 -2.95
N ARG A 252 4.79 15.46 -4.23
CA ARG A 252 3.82 14.84 -5.14
C ARG A 252 3.67 13.36 -4.82
N ILE A 253 2.44 12.90 -4.78
CA ILE A 253 2.11 11.48 -4.60
C ILE A 253 1.92 10.85 -5.98
N ASP A 254 2.79 9.91 -6.33
CA ASP A 254 2.77 9.22 -7.62
C ASP A 254 1.78 8.07 -7.63
N HIS A 255 1.75 7.31 -6.52
CA HIS A 255 0.88 6.15 -6.34
C HIS A 255 0.20 6.16 -4.99
N HIS A 256 -0.91 5.43 -4.87
CA HIS A 256 -1.53 5.18 -3.58
C HIS A 256 -2.02 3.74 -3.46
N MET A 257 -2.05 3.26 -2.23
CA MET A 257 -2.59 1.96 -1.85
C MET A 257 -3.45 2.11 -0.61
N VAL A 258 -4.66 1.62 -0.66
CA VAL A 258 -5.56 1.54 0.49
C VAL A 258 -5.72 0.07 0.88
N ILE A 259 -5.55 -0.21 2.17
CA ILE A 259 -5.75 -1.54 2.75
C ILE A 259 -6.73 -1.45 3.90
N ASP A 260 -7.63 -2.40 4.00
CA ASP A 260 -8.54 -2.56 5.12
C ASP A 260 -8.05 -3.63 6.13
N PHE A 261 -8.81 -3.85 7.19
CA PHE A 261 -8.44 -4.78 8.25
C PHE A 261 -8.32 -6.24 7.78
N ASN A 262 -9.24 -6.70 6.94
CA ASN A 262 -9.19 -8.06 6.42
C ASN A 262 -8.00 -8.25 5.49
N GLY A 263 -7.76 -7.29 4.61
CA GLY A 263 -6.60 -7.29 3.75
C GLY A 263 -5.28 -7.30 4.50
N PHE A 264 -5.18 -6.55 5.59
CA PHE A 264 -4.01 -6.58 6.45
C PHE A 264 -3.79 -7.98 7.07
N LYS A 265 -4.85 -8.61 7.60
CA LYS A 265 -4.77 -9.96 8.17
C LYS A 265 -4.33 -10.98 7.13
N ASP A 266 -4.96 -10.98 5.97
CA ASP A 266 -4.66 -11.92 4.89
C ASP A 266 -3.20 -11.81 4.42
N MET A 267 -2.66 -10.58 4.34
CA MET A 267 -1.26 -10.38 3.99
C MET A 267 -0.30 -10.93 5.05
N VAL A 268 -0.60 -10.72 6.33
CA VAL A 268 0.21 -11.26 7.43
C VAL A 268 0.18 -12.78 7.44
N ASP A 269 -0.99 -13.39 7.25
CA ASP A 269 -1.14 -14.85 7.19
C ASP A 269 -0.44 -15.44 5.96
N ALA A 270 -0.48 -14.75 4.83
CA ALA A 270 0.17 -15.18 3.60
C ALA A 270 1.70 -15.28 3.71
N VAL A 271 2.33 -14.43 4.55
CA VAL A 271 3.78 -14.51 4.85
C VAL A 271 4.11 -15.48 5.99
N ASP A 272 3.12 -16.26 6.45
CA ASP A 272 3.25 -17.18 7.59
C ASP A 272 3.57 -16.42 8.89
N GLY A 273 2.88 -15.29 9.11
CA GLY A 273 2.97 -14.49 10.33
C GLY A 273 4.25 -13.67 10.48
N VAL A 274 4.23 -12.70 11.39
CA VAL A 274 5.32 -11.76 11.67
C VAL A 274 5.79 -11.92 13.12
N GLU A 275 7.10 -11.88 13.33
CA GLU A 275 7.69 -11.93 14.67
C GLU A 275 7.76 -10.53 15.29
N VAL A 276 7.31 -10.42 16.53
CA VAL A 276 7.41 -9.22 17.36
C VAL A 276 7.95 -9.60 18.74
N CYS A 277 8.44 -8.60 19.49
CA CYS A 277 8.89 -8.80 20.86
C CYS A 277 8.11 -7.92 21.83
N LEU A 278 7.66 -8.50 22.93
CA LEU A 278 6.91 -7.82 23.98
C LEU A 278 7.73 -7.79 25.26
N LYS A 279 7.96 -6.60 25.82
CA LYS A 279 8.66 -6.45 27.12
C LYS A 279 7.84 -7.05 28.27
N GLU A 280 6.52 -6.93 28.18
CA GLU A 280 5.56 -7.38 29.19
C GLU A 280 4.40 -8.14 28.52
N PRO A 281 3.69 -9.00 29.26
CA PRO A 281 2.48 -9.64 28.73
C PRO A 281 1.40 -8.60 28.47
N VAL A 282 0.61 -8.82 27.43
CA VAL A 282 -0.46 -7.95 26.97
C VAL A 282 -1.81 -8.65 27.14
N ASP A 283 -2.79 -7.94 27.71
CA ASP A 283 -4.19 -8.33 27.73
C ASP A 283 -5.05 -7.09 27.41
N ASP A 284 -5.33 -6.90 26.11
CA ASP A 284 -6.15 -5.79 25.59
C ASP A 284 -7.49 -6.30 25.11
N LYS A 285 -8.53 -6.07 25.92
CA LYS A 285 -9.89 -6.50 25.62
C LYS A 285 -10.51 -5.71 24.46
N ASP A 286 -10.11 -4.44 24.30
CA ASP A 286 -10.62 -3.57 23.24
C ASP A 286 -10.03 -3.96 21.87
N ALA A 287 -8.77 -4.46 21.88
CA ALA A 287 -8.08 -4.95 20.70
C ALA A 287 -8.21 -6.48 20.51
N HIS A 288 -8.93 -7.19 21.39
CA HIS A 288 -9.07 -8.64 21.40
C HIS A 288 -7.72 -9.37 21.40
N LEU A 289 -6.74 -8.85 22.17
CA LEU A 289 -5.36 -9.33 22.12
C LEU A 289 -4.89 -9.81 23.49
N THR A 290 -4.47 -11.06 23.56
CA THR A 290 -3.78 -11.62 24.73
C THR A 290 -2.49 -12.30 24.27
N LEU A 291 -1.34 -11.79 24.71
CA LEU A 291 0.00 -12.27 24.35
C LEU A 291 0.90 -12.35 25.58
N PRO A 292 1.72 -13.41 25.72
CA PRO A 292 2.77 -13.44 26.74
C PRO A 292 3.94 -12.50 26.36
N ALA A 293 4.78 -12.18 27.33
CA ALA A 293 6.03 -11.45 27.10
C ALA A 293 7.02 -12.27 26.25
N GLY A 294 7.99 -11.61 25.67
CA GLY A 294 9.05 -12.17 24.84
C GLY A 294 8.70 -12.21 23.36
N ARG A 295 9.51 -12.96 22.60
CA ARG A 295 9.36 -13.10 21.13
C ARG A 295 8.11 -13.91 20.80
N GLN A 296 7.25 -13.34 19.98
CA GLN A 296 5.98 -13.91 19.55
C GLN A 296 5.87 -13.87 18.03
N LYS A 297 5.33 -14.93 17.43
CA LYS A 297 4.91 -14.95 16.02
C LYS A 297 3.42 -14.67 15.97
N LEU A 298 3.05 -13.57 15.35
CA LEU A 298 1.66 -13.13 15.23
C LEU A 298 1.08 -13.59 13.89
N ASP A 299 -0.08 -14.25 13.95
CA ASP A 299 -0.98 -14.42 12.81
C ASP A 299 -1.72 -13.11 12.50
N GLY A 300 -2.50 -13.07 11.41
CA GLY A 300 -3.18 -11.87 10.96
C GLY A 300 -4.07 -11.23 12.02
N GLU A 301 -4.86 -12.04 12.75
CA GLU A 301 -5.76 -11.55 13.79
C GLU A 301 -5.00 -10.93 14.98
N LYS A 302 -3.99 -11.63 15.47
CA LYS A 302 -3.15 -11.11 16.56
C LYS A 302 -2.33 -9.90 16.12
N ALA A 303 -1.85 -9.89 14.89
CA ALA A 303 -1.13 -8.75 14.32
C ALA A 303 -2.04 -7.51 14.23
N LEU A 304 -3.29 -7.67 13.77
CA LEU A 304 -4.27 -6.58 13.75
C LEU A 304 -4.54 -6.05 15.16
N GLY A 305 -4.75 -6.95 16.13
CA GLY A 305 -4.89 -6.58 17.54
C GLY A 305 -3.67 -5.82 18.05
N TYR A 306 -2.46 -6.29 17.72
CA TYR A 306 -1.19 -5.70 18.16
C TYR A 306 -0.99 -4.27 17.63
N VAL A 307 -1.23 -4.01 16.35
CA VAL A 307 -1.06 -2.67 15.77
C VAL A 307 -2.18 -1.69 16.16
N ARG A 308 -3.32 -2.20 16.67
CA ARG A 308 -4.48 -1.40 17.14
C ARG A 308 -4.50 -1.19 18.66
N ALA A 309 -3.83 -2.04 19.45
CA ALA A 309 -3.82 -1.94 20.91
C ALA A 309 -3.36 -0.55 21.38
N ARG A 310 -4.05 0.04 22.36
CA ARG A 310 -3.77 1.37 22.88
C ARG A 310 -3.50 1.41 24.37
N LYS A 311 -4.27 0.64 25.15
CA LYS A 311 -4.30 0.78 26.62
C LYS A 311 -3.39 -0.16 27.35
N SER A 312 -3.00 -1.26 26.71
CA SER A 312 -2.31 -2.39 27.35
C SER A 312 -0.85 -2.55 26.90
N ILE A 313 -0.38 -1.71 25.99
CA ILE A 313 1.00 -1.71 25.53
C ILE A 313 1.57 -0.30 25.64
N GLY A 314 2.59 -0.15 26.49
CA GLY A 314 3.25 1.12 26.76
C GLY A 314 2.38 2.10 27.56
N ASN A 315 2.60 3.40 27.36
CA ASN A 315 1.88 4.46 28.07
C ASN A 315 0.51 4.81 27.45
N GLY A 316 0.13 4.12 26.37
CA GLY A 316 -1.13 4.31 25.66
C GLY A 316 -1.17 5.54 24.73
N SER A 317 -0.04 6.20 24.51
CA SER A 317 0.05 7.34 23.59
C SER A 317 -0.07 6.93 22.12
N ASP A 318 -0.50 7.88 21.30
CA ASP A 318 -0.53 7.69 19.85
C ASP A 318 0.88 7.52 19.27
N THR A 319 1.89 8.13 19.90
CA THR A 319 3.31 7.99 19.52
C THR A 319 3.77 6.54 19.62
N GLU A 320 3.59 5.90 20.77
CA GLU A 320 3.99 4.51 20.95
C GLU A 320 3.21 3.54 20.04
N ARG A 321 1.97 3.89 19.71
CA ARG A 321 1.22 3.11 18.70
C ARG A 321 1.87 3.21 17.33
N MET A 322 2.27 4.42 16.89
CA MET A 322 2.96 4.60 15.61
C MET A 322 4.31 3.91 15.59
N ASP A 323 5.11 4.02 16.65
CA ASP A 323 6.39 3.32 16.77
C ASP A 323 6.21 1.80 16.68
N ARG A 324 5.19 1.27 17.34
CA ARG A 324 4.83 -0.13 17.27
C ARG A 324 4.40 -0.56 15.87
N GLN A 325 3.62 0.27 15.16
CA GLN A 325 3.25 0.02 13.77
C GLN A 325 4.48 0.02 12.86
N GLN A 326 5.42 0.95 13.06
CA GLN A 326 6.67 1.03 12.30
C GLN A 326 7.54 -0.20 12.54
N LYS A 327 7.74 -0.62 13.79
CA LYS A 327 8.48 -1.83 14.16
C LYS A 327 7.84 -3.09 13.55
N PHE A 328 6.49 -3.16 13.57
CA PHE A 328 5.78 -4.26 12.93
C PHE A 328 6.00 -4.29 11.41
N LEU A 329 5.91 -3.14 10.74
CA LEU A 329 6.16 -3.03 9.31
C LEU A 329 7.62 -3.36 8.96
N GLY A 330 8.58 -2.93 9.79
CA GLY A 330 9.99 -3.31 9.66
C GLY A 330 10.18 -4.83 9.74
N ALA A 331 9.58 -5.46 10.73
CA ALA A 331 9.61 -6.92 10.89
C ALA A 331 8.93 -7.65 9.71
N LEU A 332 7.83 -7.10 9.17
CA LEU A 332 7.16 -7.65 7.98
C LEU A 332 8.07 -7.57 6.75
N VAL A 333 8.71 -6.42 6.49
CA VAL A 333 9.66 -6.24 5.39
C VAL A 333 10.85 -7.21 5.53
N ASN A 334 11.43 -7.31 6.72
CA ASN A 334 12.50 -8.26 7.01
C ASN A 334 12.06 -9.71 6.73
N LYS A 335 10.86 -10.09 7.18
CA LYS A 335 10.27 -11.41 6.94
C LYS A 335 10.14 -11.72 5.45
N MET A 336 9.67 -10.77 4.67
CA MET A 336 9.49 -10.93 3.22
C MET A 336 10.84 -11.10 2.49
N GLN A 337 11.87 -10.37 2.92
CA GLN A 337 13.20 -10.44 2.31
C GLN A 337 13.97 -11.69 2.77
N SER A 338 13.96 -12.03 4.07
CA SER A 338 14.78 -13.09 4.67
C SER A 338 14.34 -14.50 4.32
N ASN A 339 13.04 -14.75 4.16
CA ASN A 339 12.50 -16.11 4.01
C ASN A 339 12.47 -16.64 2.58
N GLY A 340 13.05 -15.94 1.61
CA GLY A 340 13.02 -16.34 0.20
C GLY A 340 11.59 -16.47 -0.35
N VAL A 341 10.62 -15.77 0.25
CA VAL A 341 9.23 -15.74 -0.22
C VAL A 341 9.20 -15.29 -1.68
N LEU A 342 9.97 -14.25 -2.01
CA LEU A 342 10.06 -13.69 -3.36
C LEU A 342 10.72 -14.63 -4.38
N LEU A 343 11.49 -15.64 -3.94
CA LEU A 343 12.18 -16.57 -4.80
C LEU A 343 11.47 -17.92 -4.93
N ASN A 344 10.49 -18.21 -4.07
CA ASN A 344 9.77 -19.46 -4.07
C ASN A 344 8.34 -19.28 -4.58
N PRO A 345 8.00 -19.76 -5.79
CA PRO A 345 6.67 -19.57 -6.37
C PRO A 345 5.52 -20.10 -5.49
N THR A 346 5.76 -21.17 -4.72
CA THR A 346 4.73 -21.76 -3.84
C THR A 346 4.43 -20.91 -2.62
N ARG A 347 5.40 -20.09 -2.18
CA ARG A 347 5.22 -19.12 -1.08
C ARG A 347 4.80 -17.75 -1.59
N LEU A 348 5.25 -17.38 -2.78
CA LEU A 348 4.92 -16.10 -3.42
C LEU A 348 3.44 -16.04 -3.81
N TYR A 349 2.88 -17.16 -4.31
CA TYR A 349 1.49 -17.16 -4.78
C TYR A 349 0.46 -16.76 -3.71
N PRO A 350 0.46 -17.31 -2.48
CA PRO A 350 -0.46 -16.87 -1.43
C PRO A 350 -0.33 -15.38 -1.09
N VAL A 351 0.90 -14.85 -1.10
CA VAL A 351 1.16 -13.41 -0.84
C VAL A 351 0.58 -12.54 -1.95
N LEU A 352 0.78 -12.92 -3.21
CA LEU A 352 0.20 -12.21 -4.35
C LEU A 352 -1.34 -12.30 -4.35
N ASP A 353 -1.91 -13.47 -4.05
CA ASP A 353 -3.36 -13.64 -3.99
C ASP A 353 -3.97 -12.80 -2.85
N ALA A 354 -3.35 -12.77 -1.68
CA ALA A 354 -3.75 -11.91 -0.57
C ALA A 354 -3.62 -10.43 -0.93
N ALA A 355 -2.46 -10.01 -1.42
CA ALA A 355 -2.21 -8.61 -1.78
C ALA A 355 -3.18 -8.12 -2.86
N THR A 356 -3.37 -8.88 -3.95
CA THR A 356 -4.24 -8.45 -5.06
C THR A 356 -5.72 -8.37 -4.66
N LYS A 357 -6.18 -9.15 -3.69
CA LYS A 357 -7.55 -9.09 -3.17
C LYS A 357 -7.78 -7.96 -2.17
N SER A 358 -6.73 -7.56 -1.48
CA SER A 358 -6.80 -6.73 -0.29
C SER A 358 -6.45 -5.28 -0.55
N LEU A 359 -5.82 -5.00 -1.69
CA LEU A 359 -5.36 -3.66 -2.02
C LEU A 359 -6.33 -2.97 -2.99
N THR A 360 -6.66 -1.73 -2.66
CA THR A 360 -7.23 -0.78 -3.63
C THR A 360 -6.11 0.17 -4.04
N THR A 361 -5.83 0.26 -5.35
CA THR A 361 -4.69 0.99 -5.90
C THR A 361 -5.13 2.04 -6.93
N ASP A 362 -4.22 2.94 -7.29
CA ASP A 362 -4.41 3.83 -8.43
C ASP A 362 -4.25 3.09 -9.78
N PRO A 363 -4.66 3.70 -10.91
CA PRO A 363 -4.51 3.10 -12.23
C PRO A 363 -3.07 2.85 -12.69
N GLY A 364 -2.05 3.38 -11.99
CA GLY A 364 -0.64 3.10 -12.27
C GLY A 364 -0.12 1.83 -11.62
N LEU A 365 -0.91 1.25 -10.69
CA LEU A 365 -0.61 0.00 -9.98
C LEU A 365 -1.77 -0.99 -10.08
N ASP A 366 -2.58 -0.91 -11.13
CA ASP A 366 -3.81 -1.69 -11.29
C ASP A 366 -3.61 -3.06 -11.95
N SER A 367 -2.37 -3.44 -12.24
CA SER A 367 -2.04 -4.74 -12.77
C SER A 367 -1.04 -5.50 -11.89
N LEU A 368 -1.11 -6.82 -11.95
CA LEU A 368 -0.13 -7.68 -11.28
C LEU A 368 1.31 -7.39 -11.72
N ARG A 369 1.49 -6.93 -12.97
CA ARG A 369 2.79 -6.56 -13.50
C ARG A 369 3.34 -5.32 -12.82
N ASP A 370 2.53 -4.27 -12.66
CA ASP A 370 2.96 -3.01 -12.05
C ASP A 370 3.30 -3.22 -10.57
N LEU A 371 2.47 -3.99 -9.84
CA LEU A 371 2.78 -4.40 -8.46
C LEU A 371 4.07 -5.23 -8.38
N TYR A 372 4.29 -6.14 -9.33
CA TYR A 372 5.53 -6.92 -9.38
C TYR A 372 6.74 -6.03 -9.66
N ASP A 373 6.65 -5.08 -10.60
CA ASP A 373 7.74 -4.18 -10.93
C ASP A 373 8.08 -3.25 -9.75
N LEU A 374 7.08 -2.79 -9.00
CA LEU A 374 7.27 -2.05 -7.76
C LEU A 374 8.03 -2.89 -6.71
N VAL A 375 7.53 -4.10 -6.39
CA VAL A 375 8.15 -5.01 -5.40
C VAL A 375 9.56 -5.41 -5.84
N ARG A 376 9.77 -5.63 -7.14
CA ARG A 376 11.09 -5.91 -7.71
C ARG A 376 12.05 -4.73 -7.53
N GLY A 377 11.56 -3.50 -7.68
CA GLY A 377 12.33 -2.28 -7.40
C GLY A 377 12.80 -2.21 -5.94
N MET A 378 11.94 -2.60 -5.02
CA MET A 378 12.26 -2.61 -3.58
C MET A 378 13.13 -3.78 -3.13
N ARG A 379 13.19 -4.86 -3.89
CA ARG A 379 13.92 -6.09 -3.53
C ARG A 379 15.41 -5.87 -3.25
N ASN A 380 16.02 -4.89 -3.91
CA ASN A 380 17.46 -4.61 -3.80
C ASN A 380 17.76 -3.57 -2.71
N VAL A 381 16.76 -3.01 -2.07
CA VAL A 381 16.95 -2.08 -0.94
C VAL A 381 17.38 -2.88 0.29
N PRO A 382 18.57 -2.66 0.85
CA PRO A 382 18.99 -3.33 2.08
C PRO A 382 18.04 -2.99 3.23
N THR A 383 17.78 -3.94 4.12
CA THR A 383 16.87 -3.75 5.27
C THR A 383 17.29 -2.59 6.18
N GLU A 384 18.62 -2.36 6.31
CA GLU A 384 19.18 -1.24 7.05
C GLU A 384 18.88 0.14 6.42
N ARG A 385 18.49 0.14 5.14
CA ARG A 385 18.14 1.34 4.37
C ARG A 385 16.63 1.47 4.11
N VAL A 386 15.83 0.56 4.65
CA VAL A 386 14.38 0.73 4.75
C VAL A 386 14.10 1.35 6.11
N GLN A 387 13.86 2.64 6.12
CA GLN A 387 13.76 3.45 7.31
C GLN A 387 12.32 3.86 7.60
N PHE A 388 11.98 3.90 8.88
CA PHE A 388 10.66 4.30 9.37
C PHE A 388 10.84 5.44 10.37
N LEU A 389 10.08 6.51 10.19
CA LEU A 389 10.05 7.63 11.12
C LEU A 389 8.65 8.23 11.18
N THR A 390 8.39 8.97 12.23
CA THR A 390 7.21 9.83 12.33
C THR A 390 7.60 11.25 11.96
N VAL A 391 6.75 11.95 11.21
CA VAL A 391 6.99 13.35 10.89
C VAL A 391 7.25 14.16 12.16
N PRO A 392 8.22 15.10 12.17
CA PRO A 392 8.48 15.96 13.32
C PRO A 392 7.21 16.69 13.77
N ARG A 393 6.77 16.43 15.00
CA ARG A 393 5.51 16.90 15.54
C ARG A 393 5.60 17.24 17.02
N GLN A 394 4.69 18.08 17.47
CA GLN A 394 4.47 18.40 18.87
C GLN A 394 2.97 18.54 19.16
N ALA A 395 2.62 18.62 20.43
CA ALA A 395 1.23 18.87 20.82
C ALA A 395 0.75 20.22 20.26
N TYR A 396 -0.42 20.22 19.63
CA TYR A 396 -1.03 21.45 19.10
C TYR A 396 -1.40 22.42 20.24
N ARG A 397 -0.98 23.65 20.09
CA ARG A 397 -1.10 24.66 21.16
C ARG A 397 -2.52 24.86 21.68
N ALA A 398 -3.54 24.74 20.81
CA ALA A 398 -4.93 24.97 21.20
C ALA A 398 -5.63 23.73 21.77
N ASP A 399 -5.10 22.53 21.51
CA ASP A 399 -5.65 21.26 22.00
C ASP A 399 -4.53 20.22 22.10
N ALA A 400 -4.12 19.88 23.30
CA ALA A 400 -3.05 18.94 23.57
C ALA A 400 -3.34 17.50 23.11
N ASN A 401 -4.60 17.17 22.73
CA ASN A 401 -4.95 15.90 22.12
C ASN A 401 -4.79 15.90 20.58
N ARG A 402 -4.19 16.95 20.03
CA ARG A 402 -3.89 17.13 18.63
C ARG A 402 -2.41 17.38 18.43
N ASP A 403 -1.95 17.18 17.23
CA ASP A 403 -0.58 17.39 16.84
C ASP A 403 -0.46 18.56 15.87
N GLU A 404 0.69 19.23 15.89
CA GLU A 404 1.13 20.17 14.86
C GLU A 404 2.57 19.83 14.43
N LEU A 405 2.93 20.18 13.20
CA LEU A 405 4.28 19.99 12.68
C LEU A 405 5.28 20.88 13.43
N VAL A 406 6.43 20.33 13.77
CA VAL A 406 7.58 21.09 14.28
C VAL A 406 8.35 21.67 13.09
N GLN A 407 8.45 23.00 13.07
CA GLN A 407 9.19 23.71 12.05
C GLN A 407 10.52 24.24 12.62
N PRO A 408 11.62 24.20 11.83
CA PRO A 408 11.72 23.90 10.40
C PRO A 408 11.93 22.41 10.08
N ASP A 409 12.01 21.52 11.06
CA ASP A 409 12.42 20.12 10.89
C ASP A 409 11.51 19.35 9.93
N ALA A 410 10.20 19.58 10.01
CA ALA A 410 9.24 18.96 9.10
C ALA A 410 9.43 19.42 7.65
N ASP A 411 9.67 20.72 7.43
CA ASP A 411 9.89 21.27 6.08
C ASP A 411 11.18 20.73 5.47
N GLN A 412 12.26 20.59 6.27
CA GLN A 412 13.53 20.01 5.84
C GLN A 412 13.38 18.51 5.49
N LEU A 413 12.58 17.76 6.26
CA LEU A 413 12.24 16.38 5.92
C LEU A 413 11.55 16.30 4.56
N PHE A 414 10.53 17.12 4.36
CA PHE A 414 9.78 17.12 3.10
C PHE A 414 10.62 17.62 1.91
N GLU A 415 11.54 18.55 2.13
CA GLU A 415 12.49 19.01 1.12
C GLU A 415 13.38 17.86 0.66
N LYS A 416 13.95 17.09 1.59
CA LYS A 416 14.75 15.90 1.26
C LYS A 416 13.98 14.89 0.41
N LEU A 417 12.71 14.63 0.73
CA LEU A 417 11.86 13.73 -0.07
C LEU A 417 11.56 14.30 -1.47
N ARG A 418 11.39 15.63 -1.60
CA ARG A 418 11.19 16.27 -2.91
C ARG A 418 12.43 16.24 -3.80
N GLU A 419 13.60 16.26 -3.19
CA GLU A 419 14.89 16.32 -3.87
C GLU A 419 15.55 14.95 -4.03
N ASP A 420 14.87 13.87 -3.59
CA ASP A 420 15.40 12.49 -3.57
C ASP A 420 16.70 12.38 -2.75
N GLU A 421 16.77 13.15 -1.66
CA GLU A 421 17.91 13.13 -0.76
C GLU A 421 17.76 12.11 0.36
N THR A 422 18.89 11.56 0.81
CA THR A 422 18.90 10.59 1.91
C THR A 422 18.46 11.24 3.22
N VAL A 423 17.51 10.62 3.89
CA VAL A 423 17.09 10.98 5.25
C VAL A 423 17.94 10.17 6.24
N THR A 424 18.50 10.83 7.27
CA THR A 424 19.23 10.15 8.33
C THR A 424 18.30 9.87 9.50
N VAL A 425 18.13 8.59 9.82
CA VAL A 425 17.27 8.12 10.91
C VAL A 425 18.13 7.39 11.93
N LEU A 426 17.99 7.74 13.21
CA LEU A 426 18.65 7.07 14.32
C LEU A 426 17.61 6.64 15.37
N PRO A 427 17.88 5.58 16.14
CA PRO A 427 17.10 5.25 17.31
C PRO A 427 17.04 6.41 18.32
N ALA A 428 15.89 6.56 19.01
CA ALA A 428 15.65 7.71 19.90
C ALA A 428 16.67 7.82 21.05
N ASP A 429 17.21 6.71 21.52
CA ASP A 429 18.24 6.63 22.56
C ASP A 429 19.60 7.20 22.10
N GLN A 430 19.89 7.12 20.80
CA GLN A 430 21.12 7.66 20.23
C GLN A 430 21.05 9.16 19.98
N ILE A 431 19.86 9.72 19.71
CA ILE A 431 19.68 11.15 19.51
C ILE A 431 19.80 11.90 20.84
N ASN A 432 19.30 11.32 21.93
CA ASN A 432 19.33 11.96 23.27
C ASN A 432 20.71 11.82 23.97
N GLY A 433 21.64 11.03 23.41
CA GLY A 433 22.97 10.80 23.99
C GLY A 433 24.04 11.83 23.58
N ASP A 434 23.82 12.56 22.49
CA ASP A 434 24.84 13.46 21.93
C ASP A 434 24.78 14.90 22.50
N ASP A 435 23.67 15.28 23.16
CA ASP A 435 23.53 16.58 23.83
C ASP A 435 24.25 16.70 25.20
N SER A 436 24.96 15.64 25.64
CA SER A 436 25.65 15.61 26.94
C SER A 436 27.17 15.85 26.86
N GLN A 437 27.75 16.08 25.70
CA GLN A 437 29.13 16.56 25.60
C GLN A 437 29.13 18.10 25.62
N GLU A 438 28.87 18.67 26.79
CA GLU A 438 29.46 19.97 27.14
C GLU A 438 30.99 19.82 27.04
N THR A 439 31.54 20.22 25.94
CA THR A 439 32.97 20.42 25.79
C THR A 439 33.35 21.62 26.66
N ASP A 440 33.77 21.30 27.87
CA ASP A 440 34.62 22.16 28.67
C ASP A 440 35.94 22.36 27.90
N SER A 441 35.99 23.29 26.99
CA SER A 441 37.17 23.75 26.31
C SER A 441 37.30 25.25 26.51
N ASN A 442 37.95 25.59 27.63
CA ASN A 442 38.75 26.78 27.73
C ASN A 442 39.79 26.74 26.58
N ASP A 443 39.50 27.40 25.49
CA ASP A 443 40.52 27.71 24.48
C ASP A 443 40.37 29.16 24.01
N ASP A 444 41.36 29.94 24.41
CA ASP A 444 41.63 31.28 23.93
C ASP A 444 41.85 31.27 22.39
N ARG A 445 40.79 31.45 21.62
CA ARG A 445 40.85 31.71 20.18
C ARG A 445 40.50 33.15 19.85
N LYS A 446 41.50 33.81 19.24
CA LYS A 446 41.46 35.10 18.57
C LYS A 446 40.28 35.19 17.58
N PRO A 447 39.60 36.34 17.47
CA PRO A 447 38.56 36.55 16.47
C PRO A 447 39.20 36.76 15.07
N GLY A 448 39.02 35.85 14.19
CA GLY A 448 39.38 35.92 12.78
C GLY A 448 39.12 34.60 12.09
N ASP A 449 38.24 34.66 11.10
CA ASP A 449 37.84 33.59 10.20
C ASP A 449 36.72 32.66 10.72
N SER A 450 35.47 33.18 10.66
CA SER A 450 34.27 32.34 10.64
C SER A 450 34.12 31.77 9.22
N GLU A 451 34.78 30.66 8.93
CA GLU A 451 34.26 29.74 7.93
C GLU A 451 32.95 29.20 8.49
N LEU A 452 31.86 29.44 7.76
CA LEU A 452 30.54 28.86 7.99
C LEU A 452 30.72 27.36 7.87
N SER A 453 30.91 26.67 8.99
CA SER A 453 30.76 25.23 9.04
C SER A 453 29.36 24.89 8.57
N PRO A 454 29.15 23.97 7.60
CA PRO A 454 27.82 23.59 7.17
C PRO A 454 27.04 23.09 8.39
N THR A 455 25.88 23.65 8.61
CA THR A 455 24.95 23.16 9.66
C THR A 455 24.77 21.65 9.46
N PRO A 456 25.01 20.82 10.47
CA PRO A 456 24.80 19.38 10.32
C PRO A 456 23.38 19.10 9.85
N ALA A 457 23.25 18.17 8.91
CA ALA A 457 21.93 17.78 8.40
C ALA A 457 21.06 17.23 9.55
N PRO A 458 19.77 17.58 9.59
CA PRO A 458 18.89 17.12 10.66
C PRO A 458 18.81 15.59 10.67
N THR A 459 18.86 15.04 11.88
CA THR A 459 18.72 13.62 12.16
C THR A 459 17.36 13.38 12.80
N TYR A 460 16.66 12.36 12.35
CA TYR A 460 15.29 12.05 12.78
C TYR A 460 15.26 10.79 13.64
N SER A 461 14.38 10.76 14.64
CA SER A 461 14.14 9.56 15.44
C SER A 461 13.30 8.55 14.67
N GLY A 462 13.73 7.29 14.67
CA GLY A 462 12.99 6.22 14.00
C GLY A 462 13.68 4.86 14.13
N SER A 463 13.38 3.97 13.19
CA SER A 463 13.86 2.59 13.15
C SER A 463 14.16 2.15 11.71
N SER A 464 14.82 1.01 11.56
CA SER A 464 15.06 0.35 10.28
C SER A 464 14.39 -1.03 10.22
N ALA A 465 14.21 -1.56 9.01
CA ALA A 465 13.71 -2.92 8.85
C ALA A 465 14.71 -3.99 9.30
N ALA A 466 15.97 -3.63 9.55
CA ALA A 466 17.00 -4.53 10.05
C ALA A 466 16.98 -4.67 11.58
N ASP A 467 16.28 -3.78 12.29
CA ASP A 467 16.27 -3.77 13.75
C ASP A 467 15.62 -5.07 14.28
N ASP A 468 16.30 -5.73 15.24
CA ASP A 468 15.70 -6.90 15.91
C ASP A 468 14.54 -6.42 16.79
N PRO A 469 13.36 -7.01 16.68
CA PRO A 469 12.21 -6.64 17.50
C PRO A 469 12.45 -6.70 19.01
N CYS A 470 13.46 -7.48 19.46
CA CYS A 470 13.81 -7.64 20.87
C CYS A 470 14.92 -6.74 21.40
N ASP A 471 15.64 -6.03 20.51
CA ASP A 471 16.75 -5.17 20.89
C ASP A 471 16.31 -3.71 21.15
N ALA A 472 15.00 -3.43 21.09
CA ALA A 472 14.41 -2.10 21.18
C ALA A 472 13.86 -1.78 22.59
#